data_c2b48a3462527940d08a8451cdb87dcb
#
_entry.id   c2b48a3462527940d08a8451cdb87dcb
#
_cell.length_a   1.000
_cell.length_b   1.000
_cell.length_c   1.000
_cell.angle_alpha   90.00
_cell.angle_beta   90.00
_cell.angle_gamma   90.00
#
_symmetry.space_group_name_H-M   'P 1'
#
loop_
_entity.id
_entity.type
_entity.pdbx_description
1 polymer ?
#
loop_
_entity_poly.entity_id
_entity_poly.type
_entity_poly.pdbx_seq_one_letter_code
_entity_poly.pdbx_strand_id
1 'polypeptide(L)'
;MQPSRPVRLLLPFLIVAIVLFVGTVGIGAAPSVATGDPVLETMQRELKRATADLAKSNPPPYFISYAVTDLDATAVIATNGSLIFANGRRLRMADVMMRVGSTALDNTHNQSRGSGIVSGALPLNNDSDAIARVLWQLTNREYDQASSAFLKVKTSTAVQSEEEDKSPDFSTETPQVHVDQALAPSSVQMKVWEDRVRALSGAFLKYPEVYSAIVSLQSSTDRTLLASSEGTALIRPGASARLVIQGETRADDGMDLMRVETFQADTVAQLPGDAELNAKVVSIATDLKALRAAPVAEPYAGPAMLSGRAAAVFFHEVLGHRLEGHRQRDEGEGQTFTKKVGQLVLPDFLSVTDDPTLKEMNGIQLAGYYDFDDEGVPAQKVNAVEAGVLKNFLMSRMPIKNFSNSNGHGRRQAGLMPTGRQGNLIVTSTKTVPDVELRAKFIDEIKRQGKPYGLYFDDIQGGFTLTGRASPQAFQVLPVMVYRVYTDGRPDELVRGVDIVGTPLLSLTKIILTGDKEHVFNGVCGAESGSVPVSAVAPAMLFSEIEVQKRRRGAERPPILPPPGFGDTPISTTSSTTAPAAPASTPSADKPAGAKP
;
A
#
# COMPACT_ATOMS: atom_id res chain seq x y z
N MET A 1 2.95 -38.44 -88.47
CA MET A 1 4.07 -38.50 -87.49
C MET A 1 3.47 -38.67 -86.15
N GLN A 2 3.77 -39.78 -85.50
CA GLN A 2 3.13 -40.23 -84.22
C GLN A 2 3.60 -39.44 -83.04
N PRO A 3 2.71 -39.23 -82.00
CA PRO A 3 3.08 -38.62 -80.73
C PRO A 3 3.66 -39.65 -79.71
N SER A 4 4.66 -39.24 -78.99
CA SER A 4 5.33 -40.00 -77.93
C SER A 4 4.49 -40.02 -76.62
N ARG A 5 4.43 -41.18 -76.00
CA ARG A 5 3.71 -41.45 -74.71
C ARG A 5 4.48 -40.87 -73.52
N PRO A 6 3.78 -40.36 -72.48
CA PRO A 6 4.44 -40.03 -71.24
C PRO A 6 4.53 -41.26 -70.28
N VAL A 7 5.68 -41.36 -69.64
CA VAL A 7 6.01 -42.33 -68.61
C VAL A 7 5.27 -41.94 -67.31
N ARG A 8 4.46 -42.88 -66.74
CA ARG A 8 3.89 -42.75 -65.41
C ARG A 8 4.88 -43.18 -64.33
N LEU A 9 5.36 -42.18 -63.53
CA LEU A 9 6.02 -42.47 -62.28
C LEU A 9 4.98 -42.70 -61.20
N LEU A 10 4.98 -43.91 -60.62
CA LEU A 10 4.25 -44.26 -59.39
C LEU A 10 5.06 -43.79 -58.18
N LEU A 11 4.56 -42.76 -57.48
CA LEU A 11 5.03 -42.39 -56.12
C LEU A 11 4.16 -43.17 -55.09
N PRO A 12 4.76 -43.83 -54.09
CA PRO A 12 4.01 -44.42 -53.01
C PRO A 12 3.57 -43.34 -52.02
N PHE A 13 2.29 -43.24 -51.74
CA PHE A 13 1.72 -42.43 -50.67
C PHE A 13 2.12 -43.06 -49.31
N LEU A 14 3.00 -42.38 -48.60
CA LEU A 14 3.29 -42.64 -47.19
C LEU A 14 2.22 -41.91 -46.36
N ILE A 15 1.25 -42.66 -45.83
CA ILE A 15 0.26 -42.11 -44.85
C ILE A 15 0.97 -42.02 -43.51
N VAL A 16 1.40 -40.81 -43.15
CA VAL A 16 1.84 -40.50 -41.77
C VAL A 16 0.58 -40.27 -40.92
N ALA A 17 0.22 -41.23 -40.12
CA ALA A 17 -0.82 -41.07 -39.10
C ALA A 17 -0.25 -40.15 -38.00
N ILE A 18 -0.66 -38.89 -38.00
CA ILE A 18 -0.41 -37.96 -36.87
C ILE A 18 -1.38 -38.40 -35.75
N VAL A 19 -0.86 -39.13 -34.78
CA VAL A 19 -1.55 -39.36 -33.50
C VAL A 19 -1.45 -38.08 -32.71
N LEU A 20 -2.53 -37.28 -32.71
CA LEU A 20 -2.71 -36.18 -31.79
C LEU A 20 -2.79 -36.75 -30.36
N PHE A 21 -1.67 -36.74 -29.64
CA PHE A 21 -1.67 -36.93 -28.19
C PHE A 21 -2.27 -35.65 -27.59
N VAL A 22 -3.57 -35.69 -27.32
CA VAL A 22 -4.20 -34.73 -26.40
C VAL A 22 -3.70 -35.13 -25.01
N GLY A 23 -2.58 -34.57 -24.61
CA GLY A 23 -2.09 -34.68 -23.25
C GLY A 23 -3.08 -33.96 -22.33
N THR A 24 -3.91 -34.70 -21.63
CA THR A 24 -4.57 -34.22 -20.43
C THR A 24 -3.45 -33.89 -19.45
N VAL A 25 -3.15 -32.61 -19.27
CA VAL A 25 -2.31 -32.15 -18.15
C VAL A 25 -3.12 -32.44 -16.89
N GLY A 26 -2.98 -33.64 -16.38
CA GLY A 26 -3.47 -33.98 -15.06
C GLY A 26 -2.68 -33.15 -14.05
N ILE A 27 -3.35 -32.36 -13.24
CA ILE A 27 -2.77 -31.67 -12.09
C ILE A 27 -2.28 -32.76 -11.15
N GLY A 28 -1.05 -33.23 -11.34
CA GLY A 28 -0.36 -34.06 -10.37
C GLY A 28 -0.09 -33.18 -9.15
N ALA A 29 -0.59 -33.56 -7.99
CA ALA A 29 -0.26 -32.87 -6.76
C ALA A 29 1.26 -32.74 -6.62
N ALA A 30 1.77 -31.52 -6.52
CA ALA A 30 3.19 -31.26 -6.33
C ALA A 30 3.72 -32.01 -5.08
N PRO A 31 4.98 -32.49 -5.10
CA PRO A 31 5.56 -33.16 -3.95
C PRO A 31 5.58 -32.22 -2.74
N SER A 32 5.11 -32.70 -1.59
CA SER A 32 5.23 -31.94 -0.33
C SER A 32 6.71 -31.89 0.08
N VAL A 33 7.23 -30.69 0.34
CA VAL A 33 8.56 -30.49 0.88
C VAL A 33 8.45 -30.54 2.40
N ALA A 34 9.22 -31.41 3.06
CA ALA A 34 9.31 -31.43 4.51
C ALA A 34 10.03 -30.15 4.98
N THR A 35 9.32 -29.28 5.66
CA THR A 35 9.83 -27.96 6.07
C THR A 35 10.11 -27.88 7.57
N GLY A 36 9.69 -28.86 8.36
CA GLY A 36 9.75 -28.87 9.82
C GLY A 36 8.77 -27.90 10.49
N ASP A 37 7.97 -27.15 9.73
CA ASP A 37 6.92 -26.28 10.29
C ASP A 37 5.56 -26.99 10.25
N PRO A 38 4.93 -27.27 11.42
CA PRO A 38 3.70 -28.05 11.49
C PRO A 38 2.50 -27.36 10.82
N VAL A 39 2.49 -26.03 10.72
CA VAL A 39 1.41 -25.30 10.04
C VAL A 39 1.55 -25.44 8.54
N LEU A 40 2.74 -25.20 7.99
CA LEU A 40 3.00 -25.32 6.55
C LEU A 40 2.81 -26.77 6.07
N GLU A 41 3.29 -27.75 6.82
CA GLU A 41 3.08 -29.18 6.52
C GLU A 41 1.59 -29.55 6.53
N THR A 42 0.81 -28.98 7.45
CA THR A 42 -0.64 -29.18 7.49
C THR A 42 -1.31 -28.52 6.27
N MET A 43 -0.90 -27.30 5.90
CA MET A 43 -1.38 -26.64 4.69
C MET A 43 -1.10 -27.48 3.44
N GLN A 44 0.13 -27.97 3.27
CA GLN A 44 0.50 -28.81 2.11
C GLN A 44 -0.30 -30.13 2.07
N ARG A 45 -0.48 -30.80 3.21
CA ARG A 45 -1.26 -32.03 3.31
C ARG A 45 -2.73 -31.81 2.92
N GLU A 46 -3.35 -30.77 3.44
CA GLU A 46 -4.74 -30.41 3.15
C GLU A 46 -4.91 -29.93 1.71
N LEU A 47 -3.97 -29.15 1.20
CA LEU A 47 -3.94 -28.70 -0.19
C LEU A 47 -3.88 -29.88 -1.18
N LYS A 48 -3.00 -30.85 -0.91
CA LYS A 48 -2.90 -32.09 -1.71
C LYS A 48 -4.21 -32.87 -1.71
N ARG A 49 -4.84 -33.02 -0.53
CA ARG A 49 -6.14 -33.70 -0.39
C ARG A 49 -7.22 -32.93 -1.17
N ALA A 50 -7.34 -31.61 -0.97
CA ALA A 50 -8.33 -30.78 -1.62
C ALA A 50 -8.19 -30.81 -3.15
N THR A 51 -6.96 -30.70 -3.66
CA THR A 51 -6.69 -30.77 -5.10
C THR A 51 -7.13 -32.11 -5.69
N ALA A 52 -6.82 -33.22 -5.02
CA ALA A 52 -7.20 -34.56 -5.49
C ALA A 52 -8.72 -34.80 -5.49
N ASP A 53 -9.43 -34.31 -4.48
CA ASP A 53 -10.88 -34.46 -4.37
C ASP A 53 -11.62 -33.53 -5.33
N LEU A 54 -11.24 -32.24 -5.41
CA LEU A 54 -11.88 -31.26 -6.27
C LEU A 54 -11.54 -31.43 -7.77
N ALA A 55 -10.49 -32.17 -8.12
CA ALA A 55 -10.26 -32.59 -9.51
C ALA A 55 -11.41 -33.41 -10.13
N LYS A 56 -12.25 -34.01 -9.29
CA LYS A 56 -13.45 -34.80 -9.70
C LYS A 56 -14.70 -33.92 -9.84
N SER A 57 -14.64 -32.68 -9.43
CA SER A 57 -15.76 -31.73 -9.45
C SER A 57 -15.98 -31.14 -10.85
N ASN A 58 -17.11 -30.54 -11.07
CA ASN A 58 -17.42 -29.86 -12.35
C ASN A 58 -18.02 -28.46 -12.10
N PRO A 59 -17.30 -27.41 -12.43
CA PRO A 59 -15.95 -27.36 -13.03
C PRO A 59 -14.85 -27.62 -11.98
N PRO A 60 -13.74 -28.29 -12.35
CA PRO A 60 -12.62 -28.49 -11.43
C PRO A 60 -11.81 -27.20 -11.26
N PRO A 61 -11.23 -26.92 -10.09
CA PRO A 61 -10.26 -25.85 -9.94
C PRO A 61 -8.94 -26.24 -10.62
N TYR A 62 -8.28 -25.28 -11.25
CA TYR A 62 -6.94 -25.46 -11.82
C TYR A 62 -5.83 -24.91 -10.93
N PHE A 63 -6.17 -24.04 -9.96
CA PHE A 63 -5.25 -23.47 -9.00
C PHE A 63 -5.92 -23.32 -7.63
N ILE A 64 -5.20 -23.70 -6.58
CA ILE A 64 -5.58 -23.50 -5.18
C ILE A 64 -4.34 -23.00 -4.44
N SER A 65 -4.48 -21.99 -3.59
CA SER A 65 -3.44 -21.58 -2.65
C SER A 65 -4.00 -21.32 -1.27
N TYR A 66 -3.19 -21.64 -0.27
CA TYR A 66 -3.41 -21.30 1.13
C TYR A 66 -2.33 -20.31 1.57
N ALA A 67 -2.75 -19.19 2.13
CA ALA A 67 -1.84 -18.28 2.82
C ALA A 67 -2.25 -18.19 4.29
N VAL A 68 -1.29 -18.25 5.19
CA VAL A 68 -1.52 -18.09 6.64
C VAL A 68 -0.68 -16.93 7.14
N THR A 69 -1.32 -15.98 7.81
CA THR A 69 -0.66 -14.90 8.55
C THR A 69 -0.77 -15.20 10.04
N ASP A 70 0.37 -15.43 10.70
CA ASP A 70 0.47 -15.63 12.15
C ASP A 70 1.10 -14.36 12.73
N LEU A 71 0.30 -13.51 13.35
CA LEU A 71 0.64 -12.15 13.78
C LEU A 71 0.64 -12.05 15.30
N ASP A 72 1.72 -11.51 15.86
CA ASP A 72 1.81 -11.03 17.24
C ASP A 72 1.99 -9.51 17.19
N ALA A 73 1.01 -8.75 17.68
CA ALA A 73 0.98 -7.31 17.57
C ALA A 73 0.73 -6.66 18.93
N THR A 74 1.42 -5.56 19.16
CA THR A 74 1.26 -4.68 20.33
C THR A 74 0.92 -3.28 19.86
N ALA A 75 -0.07 -2.66 20.50
CA ALA A 75 -0.40 -1.26 20.28
C ALA A 75 -0.53 -0.52 21.61
N VAL A 76 0.08 0.67 21.67
CA VAL A 76 0.04 1.56 22.84
C VAL A 76 -0.26 2.97 22.33
N ILE A 77 -1.35 3.56 22.81
CA ILE A 77 -1.83 4.88 22.35
C ILE A 77 -2.11 5.76 23.55
N ALA A 78 -1.62 6.98 23.53
CA ALA A 78 -1.86 7.98 24.54
C ALA A 78 -2.24 9.33 23.93
N THR A 79 -3.02 10.09 24.69
CA THR A 79 -3.38 11.50 24.41
C THR A 79 -3.21 12.32 25.68
N ASN A 80 -2.67 13.53 25.56
CA ASN A 80 -2.58 14.49 26.65
C ASN A 80 -2.05 13.87 27.98
N GLY A 81 -1.05 13.00 27.91
CA GLY A 81 -0.44 12.34 29.07
C GLY A 81 -1.19 11.13 29.64
N SER A 82 -2.31 10.73 29.02
CA SER A 82 -3.13 9.61 29.48
C SER A 82 -3.26 8.53 28.41
N LEU A 83 -3.28 7.26 28.83
CA LEU A 83 -3.48 6.13 27.92
C LEU A 83 -4.92 6.10 27.40
N ILE A 84 -5.07 5.91 26.10
CA ILE A 84 -6.33 5.54 25.46
C ILE A 84 -6.39 4.01 25.32
N PHE A 85 -5.25 3.39 24.98
CA PHE A 85 -5.21 1.97 24.64
C PHE A 85 -3.81 1.41 24.89
N ALA A 86 -3.73 0.24 25.48
CA ALA A 86 -2.50 -0.56 25.59
C ALA A 86 -2.89 -2.04 25.58
N ASN A 87 -2.56 -2.76 24.51
CA ASN A 87 -2.87 -4.18 24.41
C ASN A 87 -1.92 -4.89 23.44
N GLY A 88 -1.65 -6.16 23.77
CA GLY A 88 -1.05 -7.12 22.86
C GLY A 88 -2.10 -8.12 22.39
N ARG A 89 -2.00 -8.55 21.14
CA ARG A 89 -2.88 -9.60 20.59
C ARG A 89 -2.09 -10.54 19.71
N ARG A 90 -2.48 -11.80 19.73
CA ARG A 90 -2.04 -12.79 18.75
C ARG A 90 -3.21 -13.19 17.88
N LEU A 91 -2.97 -13.31 16.59
CA LEU A 91 -3.97 -13.65 15.60
C LEU A 91 -3.33 -14.59 14.57
N ARG A 92 -4.05 -15.64 14.20
CA ARG A 92 -3.69 -16.47 13.04
C ARG A 92 -4.87 -16.53 12.10
N MET A 93 -4.66 -16.09 10.87
CA MET A 93 -5.68 -16.05 9.81
C MET A 93 -5.22 -16.90 8.63
N ALA A 94 -6.14 -17.62 8.03
CA ALA A 94 -5.93 -18.28 6.75
C ALA A 94 -6.77 -17.64 5.67
N ASP A 95 -6.17 -17.52 4.49
CA ASP A 95 -6.82 -17.13 3.25
C ASP A 95 -6.73 -18.31 2.28
N VAL A 96 -7.85 -18.66 1.70
CA VAL A 96 -7.94 -19.68 0.64
C VAL A 96 -8.32 -18.97 -0.65
N MET A 97 -7.45 -19.08 -1.64
CA MET A 97 -7.69 -18.57 -3.00
C MET A 97 -7.88 -19.76 -3.93
N MET A 98 -8.88 -19.66 -4.81
CA MET A 98 -9.17 -20.71 -5.78
C MET A 98 -9.50 -20.13 -7.14
N ARG A 99 -8.98 -20.80 -8.17
CA ARG A 99 -9.27 -20.45 -9.57
C ARG A 99 -9.89 -21.64 -10.28
N VAL A 100 -11.05 -21.39 -10.88
CA VAL A 100 -11.89 -22.36 -11.56
C VAL A 100 -12.05 -21.95 -13.01
N GLY A 101 -11.86 -22.87 -13.94
CA GLY A 101 -11.86 -22.61 -15.38
C GLY A 101 -10.51 -22.94 -16.01
N SER A 102 -9.84 -21.95 -16.54
CA SER A 102 -8.48 -22.07 -17.09
C SER A 102 -7.70 -20.78 -16.89
N THR A 103 -6.39 -20.81 -17.10
CA THR A 103 -5.58 -19.59 -17.07
C THR A 103 -6.06 -18.53 -18.06
N ALA A 104 -6.66 -18.93 -19.18
CA ALA A 104 -7.18 -18.01 -20.20
C ALA A 104 -8.49 -17.33 -19.77
N LEU A 105 -9.35 -18.04 -19.03
CA LEU A 105 -10.65 -17.53 -18.57
C LEU A 105 -11.04 -18.26 -17.29
N ASP A 106 -11.15 -17.52 -16.19
CA ASP A 106 -11.49 -18.08 -14.90
C ASP A 106 -12.56 -17.29 -14.12
N ASN A 107 -12.84 -17.72 -12.89
CA ASN A 107 -13.85 -17.11 -12.02
C ASN A 107 -13.55 -15.67 -11.59
N THR A 108 -12.32 -15.17 -11.82
CA THR A 108 -11.93 -13.79 -11.44
C THR A 108 -12.05 -12.81 -12.62
N HIS A 109 -12.37 -13.30 -13.82
CA HIS A 109 -12.46 -12.49 -15.02
C HIS A 109 -13.51 -11.38 -14.88
N ASN A 110 -13.09 -10.13 -15.03
CA ASN A 110 -13.93 -8.92 -14.91
C ASN A 110 -14.76 -8.84 -13.62
N GLN A 111 -14.37 -9.60 -12.59
CA GLN A 111 -15.04 -9.52 -11.29
C GLN A 111 -14.52 -8.33 -10.47
N SER A 112 -15.41 -7.78 -9.65
CA SER A 112 -14.98 -6.80 -8.65
C SER A 112 -13.92 -7.43 -7.74
N ARG A 113 -12.92 -6.65 -7.37
CA ARG A 113 -11.66 -7.01 -6.69
C ARG A 113 -11.80 -7.63 -5.28
N GLY A 114 -12.89 -8.23 -4.93
CA GLY A 114 -13.12 -8.92 -3.66
C GLY A 114 -13.57 -10.36 -3.81
N SER A 115 -13.69 -10.86 -5.05
CA SER A 115 -14.07 -12.26 -5.32
C SER A 115 -12.84 -13.15 -5.52
N GLY A 116 -12.95 -14.42 -5.19
CA GLY A 116 -11.89 -15.41 -5.38
C GLY A 116 -11.00 -15.64 -4.17
N ILE A 117 -11.42 -15.17 -2.97
CA ILE A 117 -10.73 -15.44 -1.71
C ILE A 117 -11.73 -15.56 -0.54
N VAL A 118 -11.53 -16.56 0.30
CA VAL A 118 -12.26 -16.72 1.57
C VAL A 118 -11.27 -16.79 2.72
N SER A 119 -11.57 -16.06 3.78
CA SER A 119 -10.71 -15.96 4.96
C SER A 119 -11.37 -16.50 6.22
N GLY A 120 -10.56 -16.96 7.17
CA GLY A 120 -11.01 -17.38 8.48
C GLY A 120 -9.89 -17.48 9.51
N ALA A 121 -10.26 -17.39 10.79
CA ALA A 121 -9.32 -17.55 11.88
C ALA A 121 -8.89 -19.02 12.03
N LEU A 122 -7.60 -19.25 12.27
CA LEU A 122 -7.03 -20.55 12.61
C LEU A 122 -6.74 -20.65 14.12
N PRO A 123 -6.70 -21.89 14.66
CA PRO A 123 -6.21 -22.15 16.01
C PRO A 123 -4.81 -21.56 16.23
N LEU A 124 -4.56 -20.96 17.39
CA LEU A 124 -3.27 -20.40 17.76
C LEU A 124 -2.24 -21.45 18.15
N ASN A 125 -2.70 -22.62 18.61
CA ASN A 125 -1.87 -23.80 18.79
C ASN A 125 -1.63 -24.50 17.43
N ASN A 126 -0.57 -25.30 17.36
CA ASN A 126 -0.20 -26.01 16.13
C ASN A 126 -0.90 -27.39 16.02
N ASP A 127 -2.15 -27.47 16.45
CA ASP A 127 -2.98 -28.68 16.30
C ASP A 127 -3.31 -28.89 14.81
N SER A 128 -2.65 -29.86 14.21
CA SER A 128 -2.76 -30.18 12.78
C SER A 128 -4.18 -30.54 12.36
N ASP A 129 -4.94 -31.24 13.20
CA ASP A 129 -6.29 -31.70 12.86
C ASP A 129 -7.27 -30.53 12.93
N ALA A 130 -7.15 -29.67 13.93
CA ALA A 130 -7.96 -28.47 14.04
C ALA A 130 -7.70 -27.49 12.89
N ILE A 131 -6.42 -27.26 12.55
CA ILE A 131 -6.02 -26.40 11.40
C ILE A 131 -6.57 -27.00 10.09
N ALA A 132 -6.38 -28.30 9.85
CA ALA A 132 -6.87 -28.96 8.64
C ALA A 132 -8.38 -28.85 8.48
N ARG A 133 -9.16 -28.99 9.58
CA ARG A 133 -10.62 -28.85 9.55
C ARG A 133 -11.07 -27.44 9.15
N VAL A 134 -10.40 -26.41 9.65
CA VAL A 134 -10.72 -25.04 9.27
C VAL A 134 -10.35 -24.78 7.79
N LEU A 135 -9.16 -25.22 7.35
CA LEU A 135 -8.75 -25.12 5.95
C LEU A 135 -9.73 -25.83 5.02
N TRP A 136 -10.18 -27.04 5.39
CA TRP A 136 -11.19 -27.77 4.65
C TRP A 136 -12.51 -26.98 4.51
N GLN A 137 -13.02 -26.39 5.60
CA GLN A 137 -14.24 -25.59 5.56
C GLN A 137 -14.09 -24.36 4.66
N LEU A 138 -12.95 -23.66 4.76
CA LEU A 138 -12.66 -22.50 3.91
C LEU A 138 -12.55 -22.91 2.43
N THR A 139 -11.87 -24.02 2.15
CA THR A 139 -11.72 -24.56 0.79
C THR A 139 -13.07 -24.91 0.17
N ASN A 140 -13.95 -25.58 0.92
CA ASN A 140 -15.29 -25.90 0.44
C ASN A 140 -16.11 -24.64 0.13
N ARG A 141 -16.06 -23.64 1.03
CA ARG A 141 -16.75 -22.37 0.82
C ARG A 141 -16.20 -21.62 -0.40
N GLU A 142 -14.89 -21.58 -0.57
CA GLU A 142 -14.28 -20.92 -1.72
C GLU A 142 -14.60 -21.64 -3.02
N TYR A 143 -14.62 -22.98 -3.03
CA TYR A 143 -15.03 -23.73 -4.21
C TYR A 143 -16.47 -23.39 -4.66
N ASP A 144 -17.41 -23.32 -3.72
CA ASP A 144 -18.80 -22.95 -4.02
C ASP A 144 -18.89 -21.53 -4.61
N GLN A 145 -18.14 -20.58 -4.06
CA GLN A 145 -18.10 -19.19 -4.54
C GLN A 145 -17.43 -19.09 -5.93
N ALA A 146 -16.25 -19.68 -6.09
CA ALA A 146 -15.49 -19.65 -7.33
C ALA A 146 -16.23 -20.34 -8.49
N SER A 147 -16.86 -21.49 -8.22
CA SER A 147 -17.67 -22.21 -9.22
C SER A 147 -18.88 -21.38 -9.66
N SER A 148 -19.58 -20.77 -8.70
CA SER A 148 -20.72 -19.89 -9.00
C SER A 148 -20.29 -18.64 -9.77
N ALA A 149 -19.14 -18.04 -9.43
CA ALA A 149 -18.58 -16.90 -10.15
C ALA A 149 -18.19 -17.28 -11.58
N PHE A 150 -17.55 -18.44 -11.77
CA PHE A 150 -17.15 -18.91 -13.09
C PHE A 150 -18.37 -19.15 -14.03
N LEU A 151 -19.48 -19.67 -13.50
CA LEU A 151 -20.72 -19.82 -14.29
C LEU A 151 -21.26 -18.46 -14.74
N LYS A 152 -21.18 -17.43 -13.89
CA LYS A 152 -21.56 -16.06 -14.27
C LYS A 152 -20.63 -15.49 -15.34
N VAL A 153 -19.31 -15.65 -15.17
CA VAL A 153 -18.31 -15.24 -16.17
C VAL A 153 -18.61 -15.87 -17.52
N LYS A 154 -18.81 -17.19 -17.60
CA LYS A 154 -19.16 -17.87 -18.85
C LYS A 154 -20.43 -17.31 -19.52
N THR A 155 -21.43 -16.98 -18.72
CA THR A 155 -22.70 -16.43 -19.24
C THR A 155 -22.49 -15.00 -19.75
N SER A 156 -21.75 -14.18 -19.02
CA SER A 156 -21.48 -12.78 -19.39
C SER A 156 -20.63 -12.71 -20.66
N THR A 157 -19.53 -13.47 -20.73
CA THR A 157 -18.60 -13.47 -21.87
C THR A 157 -19.29 -13.95 -23.16
N ALA A 158 -20.29 -14.83 -23.05
CA ALA A 158 -21.07 -15.28 -24.22
C ALA A 158 -21.96 -14.18 -24.83
N VAL A 159 -22.23 -13.11 -24.11
CA VAL A 159 -23.17 -12.02 -24.52
C VAL A 159 -22.45 -10.68 -24.76
N GLN A 160 -21.25 -10.50 -24.19
CA GLN A 160 -20.49 -9.26 -24.30
C GLN A 160 -19.78 -9.11 -25.66
N SER A 161 -19.53 -7.85 -26.04
CA SER A 161 -18.65 -7.53 -27.16
C SER A 161 -17.21 -7.98 -26.89
N GLU A 162 -16.45 -8.19 -27.95
CA GLU A 162 -15.06 -8.63 -27.86
C GLU A 162 -14.20 -7.62 -27.06
N GLU A 163 -13.47 -8.11 -26.07
CA GLU A 163 -12.60 -7.28 -25.21
C GLU A 163 -11.37 -6.79 -25.98
N GLU A 164 -10.91 -5.57 -25.66
CA GLU A 164 -9.70 -5.00 -26.26
C GLU A 164 -8.42 -5.72 -25.76
N ASP A 165 -8.40 -6.15 -24.50
CA ASP A 165 -7.32 -6.93 -23.90
C ASP A 165 -7.72 -8.41 -23.75
N LYS A 166 -7.10 -9.27 -24.55
CA LYS A 166 -7.30 -10.73 -24.56
C LYS A 166 -6.26 -11.50 -23.74
N SER A 167 -5.58 -10.82 -22.83
CA SER A 167 -4.60 -11.48 -21.95
C SER A 167 -5.28 -12.54 -21.07
N PRO A 168 -4.57 -13.62 -20.71
CA PRO A 168 -5.07 -14.60 -19.76
C PRO A 168 -5.44 -13.94 -18.40
N ASP A 169 -6.28 -14.60 -17.61
CA ASP A 169 -6.64 -14.12 -16.28
C ASP A 169 -5.57 -14.41 -15.23
N PHE A 170 -4.68 -15.38 -15.51
CA PHE A 170 -3.64 -15.78 -14.59
C PHE A 170 -2.38 -16.23 -15.30
N SER A 171 -1.21 -15.80 -14.79
CA SER A 171 0.08 -16.24 -15.29
C SER A 171 0.54 -17.54 -14.65
N THR A 172 1.30 -18.33 -15.40
CA THR A 172 2.01 -19.50 -14.87
C THR A 172 3.40 -19.04 -14.45
N GLU A 173 3.72 -19.22 -13.15
CA GLU A 173 5.02 -18.85 -12.60
C GLU A 173 5.77 -20.07 -12.06
N THR A 174 7.08 -19.97 -11.97
CA THR A 174 7.92 -21.05 -11.41
C THR A 174 7.66 -21.17 -9.90
N PRO A 175 7.24 -22.34 -9.40
CA PRO A 175 7.05 -22.54 -7.96
C PRO A 175 8.32 -22.28 -7.16
N GLN A 176 8.17 -21.67 -6.01
CA GLN A 176 9.27 -21.32 -5.12
C GLN A 176 9.18 -22.11 -3.81
N VAL A 177 10.33 -22.58 -3.32
CA VAL A 177 10.45 -23.22 -2.01
C VAL A 177 11.48 -22.45 -1.20
N HIS A 178 11.02 -21.75 -0.17
CA HIS A 178 11.87 -20.96 0.70
C HIS A 178 11.30 -20.92 2.12
N VAL A 179 12.12 -21.28 3.11
CA VAL A 179 11.69 -21.35 4.50
C VAL A 179 12.69 -20.58 5.36
N ASP A 180 12.28 -19.39 5.77
CA ASP A 180 13.06 -18.59 6.70
C ASP A 180 12.80 -19.00 8.15
N GLN A 181 13.79 -18.74 9.00
CA GLN A 181 13.64 -18.94 10.43
C GLN A 181 12.69 -17.91 11.02
N ALA A 182 11.82 -18.34 11.93
CA ALA A 182 10.96 -17.42 12.65
C ALA A 182 11.77 -16.39 13.43
N LEU A 183 11.34 -15.13 13.37
CA LEU A 183 11.89 -14.09 14.23
C LEU A 183 11.47 -14.33 15.69
N ALA A 184 12.29 -13.86 16.62
CA ALA A 184 11.89 -13.84 18.03
C ALA A 184 10.63 -12.95 18.17
N PRO A 185 9.68 -13.32 19.05
CA PRO A 185 8.53 -12.49 19.35
C PRO A 185 8.96 -11.07 19.73
N SER A 186 8.14 -10.08 19.34
CA SER A 186 8.42 -8.68 19.69
C SER A 186 8.54 -8.51 21.20
N SER A 187 9.70 -8.04 21.66
CA SER A 187 9.98 -7.82 23.08
C SER A 187 9.52 -6.44 23.56
N VAL A 188 8.32 -6.01 23.19
CA VAL A 188 7.80 -4.73 23.67
C VAL A 188 7.57 -4.79 25.17
N GLN A 189 8.39 -4.06 25.92
CA GLN A 189 8.16 -3.86 27.34
C GLN A 189 6.99 -2.90 27.53
N MET A 190 5.78 -3.45 27.63
CA MET A 190 4.52 -2.70 27.63
C MET A 190 4.57 -1.48 28.56
N LYS A 191 4.93 -1.68 29.82
CA LYS A 191 4.98 -0.59 30.82
C LYS A 191 5.93 0.54 30.44
N VAL A 192 7.09 0.22 29.88
CA VAL A 192 8.06 1.24 29.41
C VAL A 192 7.45 2.08 28.29
N TRP A 193 6.78 1.45 27.35
CA TRP A 193 6.16 2.15 26.25
C TRP A 193 4.88 2.90 26.64
N GLU A 194 4.10 2.39 27.57
CA GLU A 194 3.00 3.14 28.16
C GLU A 194 3.50 4.47 28.76
N ASP A 195 4.56 4.42 29.57
CA ASP A 195 5.12 5.62 30.19
C ASP A 195 5.72 6.57 29.16
N ARG A 196 6.38 6.03 28.12
CA ARG A 196 6.96 6.80 27.02
C ARG A 196 5.91 7.56 26.19
N VAL A 197 4.87 6.88 25.71
CA VAL A 197 3.83 7.54 24.90
C VAL A 197 3.02 8.53 25.73
N ARG A 198 2.81 8.26 27.03
CA ARG A 198 2.19 9.21 27.97
C ARG A 198 3.04 10.46 28.14
N ALA A 199 4.35 10.29 28.35
CA ALA A 199 5.27 11.43 28.50
C ALA A 199 5.30 12.31 27.24
N LEU A 200 5.40 11.69 26.05
CA LEU A 200 5.43 12.39 24.78
C LEU A 200 4.11 13.12 24.49
N SER A 201 2.96 12.46 24.68
CA SER A 201 1.66 13.09 24.47
C SER A 201 1.37 14.18 25.52
N GLY A 202 1.83 13.98 26.76
CA GLY A 202 1.73 14.95 27.84
C GLY A 202 2.57 16.21 27.62
N ALA A 203 3.68 16.09 26.87
CA ALA A 203 4.54 17.23 26.56
C ALA A 203 3.80 18.32 25.73
N PHE A 204 2.78 17.94 24.97
CA PHE A 204 1.95 18.90 24.25
C PHE A 204 1.08 19.80 25.14
N LEU A 205 0.81 19.41 26.39
CA LEU A 205 0.06 20.23 27.35
C LEU A 205 0.74 21.58 27.67
N LYS A 206 1.99 21.77 27.30
CA LYS A 206 2.70 23.04 27.40
C LYS A 206 2.33 24.05 26.28
N TYR A 207 1.59 23.61 25.28
CA TYR A 207 1.28 24.38 24.07
C TYR A 207 -0.24 24.51 23.90
N PRO A 208 -0.85 25.60 24.41
CA PRO A 208 -2.30 25.78 24.41
C PRO A 208 -2.91 25.88 23.01
N GLU A 209 -2.07 26.15 22.02
CA GLU A 209 -2.47 26.18 20.61
C GLU A 209 -2.71 24.78 20.02
N VAL A 210 -2.19 23.72 20.65
CA VAL A 210 -2.43 22.33 20.23
C VAL A 210 -3.67 21.81 20.93
N TYR A 211 -4.73 21.57 20.19
CA TYR A 211 -6.03 21.16 20.75
C TYR A 211 -6.14 19.67 20.97
N SER A 212 -5.47 18.89 20.15
CA SER A 212 -5.40 17.42 20.25
C SER A 212 -4.00 16.94 19.97
N ALA A 213 -3.54 15.98 20.75
CA ALA A 213 -2.27 15.32 20.52
C ALA A 213 -2.40 13.82 20.78
N ILE A 214 -1.94 13.03 19.83
CA ILE A 214 -1.93 11.57 19.92
C ILE A 214 -0.51 11.07 19.68
N VAL A 215 -0.05 10.19 20.57
CA VAL A 215 1.17 9.42 20.34
C VAL A 215 0.82 7.95 20.37
N SER A 216 1.18 7.24 19.30
CA SER A 216 0.88 5.82 19.16
C SER A 216 2.11 5.02 18.77
N LEU A 217 2.35 3.93 19.49
CA LEU A 217 3.26 2.87 19.11
C LEU A 217 2.45 1.69 18.58
N GLN A 218 2.87 1.16 17.44
CA GLN A 218 2.45 -0.13 16.90
C GLN A 218 3.71 -0.96 16.68
N SER A 219 3.75 -2.18 17.19
CA SER A 219 4.83 -3.12 16.93
C SER A 219 4.24 -4.48 16.63
N SER A 220 4.79 -5.16 15.65
CA SER A 220 4.39 -6.52 15.31
C SER A 220 5.58 -7.37 14.93
N THR A 221 5.44 -8.66 15.19
CA THR A 221 6.16 -9.72 14.51
C THR A 221 5.12 -10.61 13.86
N ASP A 222 5.36 -10.97 12.63
CA ASP A 222 4.50 -11.87 11.90
C ASP A 222 5.33 -12.89 11.14
N ARG A 223 4.66 -13.93 10.68
CA ARG A 223 5.15 -14.81 9.65
C ARG A 223 4.02 -15.13 8.70
N THR A 224 4.31 -14.99 7.44
CA THR A 224 3.41 -15.36 6.36
C THR A 224 3.85 -16.69 5.77
N LEU A 225 2.93 -17.65 5.74
CA LEU A 225 3.13 -18.96 5.13
C LEU A 225 2.29 -19.02 3.86
N LEU A 226 2.86 -19.54 2.78
CA LEU A 226 2.15 -19.71 1.51
C LEU A 226 2.39 -21.14 0.99
N ALA A 227 1.31 -21.82 0.58
CA ALA A 227 1.37 -23.07 -0.15
C ALA A 227 0.43 -23.02 -1.35
N SER A 228 0.87 -23.46 -2.54
CA SER A 228 0.05 -23.52 -3.74
C SER A 228 0.02 -24.90 -4.37
N SER A 229 -1.02 -25.18 -5.14
CA SER A 229 -1.17 -26.44 -5.91
C SER A 229 -0.11 -26.59 -7.01
N GLU A 230 0.59 -25.51 -7.37
CA GLU A 230 1.73 -25.53 -8.31
C GLU A 230 3.04 -25.98 -7.64
N GLY A 231 3.08 -26.01 -6.29
CA GLY A 231 4.26 -26.47 -5.52
C GLY A 231 5.01 -25.37 -4.79
N THR A 232 4.54 -24.13 -4.80
CA THR A 232 5.11 -23.06 -3.97
C THR A 232 4.92 -23.40 -2.49
N ALA A 233 5.99 -23.23 -1.69
CA ALA A 233 6.00 -23.42 -0.24
C ALA A 233 6.94 -22.40 0.40
N LEU A 234 6.38 -21.37 1.03
CA LEU A 234 7.14 -20.26 1.60
C LEU A 234 6.82 -20.06 3.08
N ILE A 235 7.84 -19.68 3.85
CA ILE A 235 7.70 -19.04 5.17
C ILE A 235 8.52 -17.77 5.13
N ARG A 236 7.88 -16.64 5.36
CA ARG A 236 8.51 -15.32 5.38
C ARG A 236 8.19 -14.67 6.72
N PRO A 237 9.19 -14.41 7.57
CA PRO A 237 8.99 -13.65 8.78
C PRO A 237 8.98 -12.14 8.46
N GLY A 238 8.22 -11.40 9.26
CA GLY A 238 8.19 -9.95 9.24
C GLY A 238 8.29 -9.37 10.64
N ALA A 239 8.86 -8.19 10.76
CA ALA A 239 8.85 -7.40 11.98
C ALA A 239 8.66 -5.93 11.63
N SER A 240 7.93 -5.20 12.47
CA SER A 240 7.70 -3.78 12.28
C SER A 240 7.47 -3.09 13.63
N ALA A 241 8.07 -1.92 13.79
CA ALA A 241 7.79 -1.00 14.87
C ALA A 241 7.54 0.40 14.26
N ARG A 242 6.39 0.96 14.53
CA ARG A 242 6.00 2.28 14.05
C ARG A 242 5.55 3.16 15.20
N LEU A 243 6.23 4.30 15.37
CA LEU A 243 5.85 5.34 16.32
C LEU A 243 5.33 6.55 15.54
N VAL A 244 4.14 7.01 15.88
CA VAL A 244 3.52 8.21 15.30
C VAL A 244 3.32 9.24 16.40
N ILE A 245 3.76 10.47 16.16
CA ILE A 245 3.50 11.64 16.99
C ILE A 245 2.67 12.60 16.17
N GLN A 246 1.46 12.88 16.60
CA GLN A 246 0.50 13.72 15.90
C GLN A 246 0.02 14.84 16.82
N GLY A 247 -0.02 16.05 16.29
CA GLY A 247 -0.66 17.20 16.91
C GLY A 247 -1.66 17.84 15.95
N GLU A 248 -2.75 18.36 16.50
CA GLU A 248 -3.82 19.00 15.75
C GLU A 248 -4.23 20.33 16.40
N THR A 249 -4.61 21.27 15.55
CA THR A 249 -5.22 22.54 15.97
C THR A 249 -6.22 23.01 14.91
N ARG A 250 -6.86 24.13 15.18
CA ARG A 250 -7.78 24.78 14.24
C ARG A 250 -7.47 26.26 14.16
N ALA A 251 -7.36 26.78 12.96
CA ALA A 251 -7.19 28.21 12.73
C ALA A 251 -8.49 28.98 13.00
N ASP A 252 -8.38 30.29 13.21
CA ASP A 252 -9.52 31.15 13.58
C ASP A 252 -10.60 31.21 12.48
N ASP A 253 -10.24 30.87 11.24
CA ASP A 253 -11.16 30.77 10.11
C ASP A 253 -11.83 29.39 9.96
N GLY A 254 -11.63 28.48 10.92
CA GLY A 254 -12.22 27.14 10.96
C GLY A 254 -11.42 26.06 10.21
N MET A 255 -10.22 26.35 9.69
CA MET A 255 -9.41 25.35 9.00
C MET A 255 -8.73 24.43 10.02
N ASP A 256 -8.92 23.12 9.87
CA ASP A 256 -8.19 22.12 10.63
C ASP A 256 -6.75 22.03 10.14
N LEU A 257 -5.83 21.99 11.10
CA LEU A 257 -4.38 21.96 10.88
C LEU A 257 -3.80 20.78 11.66
N MET A 258 -2.97 19.98 10.99
CA MET A 258 -2.37 18.79 11.58
C MET A 258 -0.88 18.71 11.21
N ARG A 259 -0.08 18.22 12.16
CA ARG A 259 1.32 17.82 11.94
C ARG A 259 1.53 16.42 12.45
N VAL A 260 2.22 15.62 11.66
CA VAL A 260 2.52 14.22 11.99
C VAL A 260 3.98 13.94 11.72
N GLU A 261 4.64 13.29 12.68
CA GLU A 261 5.94 12.65 12.48
C GLU A 261 5.79 11.15 12.66
N THR A 262 6.38 10.40 11.76
CA THR A 262 6.34 8.93 11.76
C THR A 262 7.76 8.38 11.76
N PHE A 263 8.03 7.47 12.69
CA PHE A 263 9.27 6.72 12.77
C PHE A 263 8.95 5.25 12.51
N GLN A 264 9.74 4.61 11.69
CA GLN A 264 9.57 3.20 11.34
C GLN A 264 10.91 2.47 11.43
N ALA A 265 10.86 1.26 11.99
CA ALA A 265 11.99 0.36 12.14
C ALA A 265 11.48 -1.10 12.19
N ASP A 266 12.35 -2.08 12.16
CA ASP A 266 11.96 -3.48 12.36
C ASP A 266 11.61 -3.77 13.83
N THR A 267 12.29 -3.12 14.77
CA THR A 267 12.09 -3.33 16.20
C THR A 267 11.97 -2.02 16.96
N VAL A 268 11.31 -2.08 18.12
CA VAL A 268 11.17 -0.91 19.01
C VAL A 268 12.51 -0.38 19.54
N ALA A 269 13.56 -1.19 19.56
CA ALA A 269 14.89 -0.78 20.00
C ALA A 269 15.61 0.13 19.00
N GLN A 270 15.23 0.07 17.74
CA GLN A 270 15.77 0.91 16.65
C GLN A 270 15.05 2.25 16.51
N LEU A 271 13.93 2.45 17.22
CA LEU A 271 13.23 3.74 17.23
C LEU A 271 14.07 4.80 17.95
N PRO A 272 13.90 6.09 17.57
CA PRO A 272 14.69 7.18 18.16
C PRO A 272 14.58 7.28 19.67
N GLY A 273 15.60 7.83 20.29
CA GLY A 273 15.65 8.10 21.72
C GLY A 273 14.73 9.25 22.16
N ASP A 274 14.47 9.34 23.46
CA ASP A 274 13.53 10.32 24.03
C ASP A 274 13.91 11.78 23.73
N ALA A 275 15.19 12.11 23.65
CA ALA A 275 15.64 13.47 23.33
C ALA A 275 15.20 13.89 21.92
N GLU A 276 15.38 13.02 20.93
CA GLU A 276 14.96 13.26 19.55
C GLU A 276 13.43 13.32 19.43
N LEU A 277 12.72 12.37 20.07
CA LEU A 277 11.26 12.35 20.05
C LEU A 277 10.65 13.60 20.70
N ASN A 278 11.21 14.08 21.81
CA ASN A 278 10.79 15.33 22.43
C ASN A 278 11.08 16.55 21.55
N ALA A 279 12.22 16.58 20.84
CA ALA A 279 12.51 17.63 19.86
C ALA A 279 11.45 17.68 18.75
N LYS A 280 10.93 16.52 18.30
CA LYS A 280 9.83 16.47 17.33
C LYS A 280 8.49 16.94 17.90
N VAL A 281 8.20 16.67 19.17
CA VAL A 281 7.02 17.27 19.85
C VAL A 281 7.09 18.80 19.82
N VAL A 282 8.26 19.37 20.14
CA VAL A 282 8.48 20.82 20.10
C VAL A 282 8.32 21.35 18.69
N SER A 283 8.89 20.68 17.69
CA SER A 283 8.77 21.06 16.28
C SER A 283 7.30 21.08 15.82
N ILE A 284 6.57 19.99 16.08
CA ILE A 284 5.14 19.88 15.74
C ILE A 284 4.33 21.01 16.37
N ALA A 285 4.54 21.29 17.65
CA ALA A 285 3.81 22.37 18.34
C ALA A 285 4.15 23.75 17.79
N THR A 286 5.42 24.00 17.44
CA THR A 286 5.90 25.25 16.85
C THR A 286 5.31 25.44 15.46
N ASP A 287 5.32 24.40 14.63
CA ASP A 287 4.75 24.40 13.28
C ASP A 287 3.24 24.68 13.32
N LEU A 288 2.51 24.02 14.21
CA LEU A 288 1.06 24.23 14.38
C LEU A 288 0.72 25.66 14.80
N LYS A 289 1.52 26.25 15.70
CA LYS A 289 1.39 27.64 16.09
C LYS A 289 1.64 28.58 14.91
N ALA A 290 2.69 28.32 14.13
CA ALA A 290 3.01 29.11 12.94
C ALA A 290 1.94 28.96 11.86
N LEU A 291 1.47 27.74 11.58
CA LEU A 291 0.41 27.46 10.61
C LEU A 291 -0.91 28.13 11.00
N ARG A 292 -1.26 28.17 12.29
CA ARG A 292 -2.46 28.83 12.77
C ARG A 292 -2.45 30.33 12.46
N ALA A 293 -1.29 30.97 12.59
CA ALA A 293 -1.11 32.41 12.29
C ALA A 293 -0.89 32.70 10.79
N ALA A 294 -0.52 31.69 10.01
CA ALA A 294 -0.18 31.84 8.60
C ALA A 294 -1.40 32.28 7.75
N PRO A 295 -1.21 33.17 6.76
CA PRO A 295 -2.28 33.54 5.85
C PRO A 295 -2.72 32.35 4.98
N VAL A 296 -4.01 32.37 4.62
CA VAL A 296 -4.53 31.41 3.64
C VAL A 296 -4.01 31.78 2.26
N ALA A 297 -3.41 30.83 1.58
CA ALA A 297 -2.95 31.05 0.22
C ALA A 297 -4.13 31.09 -0.77
N GLU A 298 -3.99 31.93 -1.79
CA GLU A 298 -4.94 31.97 -2.91
C GLU A 298 -4.57 30.91 -3.98
N PRO A 299 -5.51 30.52 -4.85
CA PRO A 299 -5.20 29.69 -6.00
C PRO A 299 -4.02 30.24 -6.79
N TYR A 300 -3.14 29.37 -7.22
CA TYR A 300 -1.89 29.75 -7.87
C TYR A 300 -1.53 28.77 -8.98
N ALA A 301 -1.00 29.28 -10.07
CA ALA A 301 -0.36 28.51 -11.11
C ALA A 301 0.96 29.21 -11.47
N GLY A 302 2.08 28.49 -11.34
CA GLY A 302 3.40 29.03 -11.63
C GLY A 302 4.54 28.20 -11.05
N PRO A 303 5.78 28.78 -11.02
CA PRO A 303 6.97 28.08 -10.56
C PRO A 303 6.83 27.53 -9.15
N ALA A 304 7.26 26.30 -8.96
CA ALA A 304 7.23 25.65 -7.66
C ALA A 304 8.44 24.75 -7.45
N MET A 305 8.81 24.57 -6.19
CA MET A 305 9.85 23.63 -5.78
C MET A 305 9.27 22.68 -4.72
N LEU A 306 9.50 21.41 -4.88
CA LEU A 306 9.19 20.38 -3.90
C LEU A 306 10.49 19.92 -3.23
N SER A 307 10.49 19.77 -1.89
CA SER A 307 11.55 19.04 -1.20
C SER A 307 11.61 17.60 -1.71
N GLY A 308 12.71 16.88 -1.46
CA GLY A 308 12.81 15.48 -1.91
C GLY A 308 11.73 14.60 -1.30
N ARG A 309 11.38 14.79 -0.02
CA ARG A 309 10.28 14.09 0.65
C ARG A 309 8.92 14.39 0.00
N ALA A 310 8.66 15.67 -0.29
CA ALA A 310 7.44 16.09 -0.97
C ALA A 310 7.36 15.54 -2.41
N ALA A 311 8.47 15.54 -3.14
CA ALA A 311 8.57 14.96 -4.48
C ALA A 311 8.34 13.44 -4.48
N ALA A 312 8.86 12.73 -3.47
CA ALA A 312 8.64 11.30 -3.32
C ALA A 312 7.15 10.96 -3.18
N VAL A 313 6.42 11.66 -2.31
CA VAL A 313 4.96 11.49 -2.16
C VAL A 313 4.23 11.88 -3.44
N PHE A 314 4.64 12.98 -4.07
CA PHE A 314 4.06 13.41 -5.35
C PHE A 314 4.19 12.31 -6.42
N PHE A 315 5.35 11.69 -6.58
CA PHE A 315 5.55 10.61 -7.55
C PHE A 315 4.77 9.35 -7.20
N HIS A 316 4.68 9.00 -5.92
CA HIS A 316 3.85 7.88 -5.45
C HIS A 316 2.39 8.02 -5.91
N GLU A 317 1.80 9.20 -5.73
CA GLU A 317 0.39 9.46 -6.07
C GLU A 317 0.17 9.69 -7.57
N VAL A 318 1.02 10.50 -8.20
CA VAL A 318 0.80 10.96 -9.57
C VAL A 318 1.19 9.90 -10.59
N LEU A 319 2.29 9.18 -10.35
CA LEU A 319 2.82 8.17 -11.26
C LEU A 319 2.61 6.75 -10.74
N GLY A 320 3.02 6.46 -9.50
CA GLY A 320 3.14 5.12 -8.95
C GLY A 320 1.87 4.29 -9.08
N HIS A 321 0.73 4.80 -8.65
CA HIS A 321 -0.55 4.10 -8.81
C HIS A 321 -0.94 3.83 -10.27
N ARG A 322 -0.43 4.61 -11.22
CA ARG A 322 -0.69 4.39 -12.65
C ARG A 322 0.27 3.41 -13.31
N LEU A 323 1.33 3.03 -12.59
CA LEU A 323 2.23 1.94 -12.98
C LEU A 323 1.73 0.56 -12.53
N GLU A 324 0.70 0.49 -11.68
CA GLU A 324 0.08 -0.76 -11.25
C GLU A 324 -0.63 -1.44 -12.43
N GLY A 325 -0.14 -2.63 -12.83
CA GLY A 325 -0.49 -3.27 -14.10
C GLY A 325 -1.98 -3.57 -14.26
N HIS A 326 -2.63 -4.09 -13.23
CA HIS A 326 -4.07 -4.42 -13.26
C HIS A 326 -4.96 -3.24 -13.70
N ARG A 327 -4.55 -1.99 -13.42
CA ARG A 327 -5.29 -0.78 -13.83
C ARG A 327 -5.28 -0.53 -15.33
N GLN A 328 -4.39 -1.20 -16.06
CA GLN A 328 -4.32 -1.07 -17.51
C GLN A 328 -5.33 -1.97 -18.23
N ARG A 329 -5.82 -3.01 -17.55
CA ARG A 329 -6.80 -3.96 -18.08
C ARG A 329 -8.22 -3.68 -17.57
N ASP A 330 -8.38 -3.27 -16.30
CA ASP A 330 -9.68 -3.04 -15.69
C ASP A 330 -10.45 -1.92 -16.42
N GLU A 331 -11.62 -2.25 -16.96
CA GLU A 331 -12.48 -1.30 -17.70
C GLU A 331 -13.05 -0.19 -16.80
N GLY A 332 -13.14 -0.41 -15.51
CA GLY A 332 -13.52 0.60 -14.51
C GLY A 332 -12.44 1.64 -14.26
N GLU A 333 -11.20 1.37 -14.67
CA GLU A 333 -10.05 2.26 -14.52
C GLU A 333 -9.87 3.17 -15.74
N GLY A 334 -9.17 4.28 -15.53
CA GLY A 334 -8.93 5.28 -16.58
C GLY A 334 -7.88 4.87 -17.61
N GLN A 335 -7.13 3.79 -17.37
CA GLN A 335 -6.14 3.20 -18.28
C GLN A 335 -5.15 4.23 -18.84
N THR A 336 -4.69 5.17 -18.01
CA THR A 336 -3.93 6.37 -18.40
C THR A 336 -2.67 6.04 -19.21
N PHE A 337 -2.00 4.92 -18.89
CA PHE A 337 -0.73 4.54 -19.51
C PHE A 337 -0.81 3.35 -20.46
N THR A 338 -1.97 2.74 -20.65
CA THR A 338 -2.15 1.54 -21.49
C THR A 338 -1.60 1.72 -22.92
N LYS A 339 -1.76 2.91 -23.50
CA LYS A 339 -1.28 3.24 -24.87
C LYS A 339 0.01 4.08 -24.85
N LYS A 340 0.74 4.11 -23.72
CA LYS A 340 1.94 4.96 -23.53
C LYS A 340 3.24 4.18 -23.45
N VAL A 341 3.21 2.86 -23.47
CA VAL A 341 4.43 2.02 -23.49
C VAL A 341 5.27 2.39 -24.71
N GLY A 342 6.56 2.65 -24.48
CA GLY A 342 7.49 3.13 -25.51
C GLY A 342 7.42 4.63 -25.80
N GLN A 343 6.56 5.40 -25.10
CA GLN A 343 6.43 6.85 -25.27
C GLN A 343 6.98 7.60 -24.06
N LEU A 344 7.33 8.87 -24.24
CA LEU A 344 7.69 9.77 -23.18
C LEU A 344 6.48 10.06 -22.28
N VAL A 345 6.65 9.83 -20.98
CA VAL A 345 5.69 10.16 -19.92
C VAL A 345 6.30 11.09 -18.86
N LEU A 346 7.63 11.22 -18.86
CA LEU A 346 8.42 12.11 -18.03
C LEU A 346 9.44 12.87 -18.90
N PRO A 347 10.06 13.95 -18.40
CA PRO A 347 11.27 14.51 -18.99
C PRO A 347 12.37 13.44 -19.16
N ASP A 348 13.12 13.51 -20.23
CA ASP A 348 14.14 12.53 -20.64
C ASP A 348 15.31 12.35 -19.64
N PHE A 349 15.49 13.31 -18.75
CA PHE A 349 16.50 13.23 -17.69
C PHE A 349 16.01 12.47 -16.43
N LEU A 350 14.75 12.02 -16.37
CA LEU A 350 14.19 11.26 -15.25
C LEU A 350 14.02 9.78 -15.58
N SER A 351 14.36 8.95 -14.62
CA SER A 351 14.04 7.51 -14.64
C SER A 351 13.35 7.11 -13.35
N VAL A 352 12.49 6.09 -13.44
CA VAL A 352 11.75 5.58 -12.28
C VAL A 352 11.86 4.06 -12.25
N THR A 353 12.30 3.55 -11.11
CA THR A 353 12.33 2.12 -10.81
C THR A 353 11.46 1.81 -9.60
N ASP A 354 10.91 0.61 -9.54
CA ASP A 354 10.42 0.04 -8.28
C ASP A 354 11.31 -1.14 -7.92
N ASP A 355 11.98 -1.07 -6.77
CA ASP A 355 12.95 -2.09 -6.36
C ASP A 355 12.67 -2.59 -4.94
N PRO A 356 11.75 -3.55 -4.79
CA PRO A 356 11.44 -4.12 -3.49
C PRO A 356 12.57 -4.96 -2.88
N THR A 357 13.66 -5.22 -3.62
CA THR A 357 14.81 -5.98 -3.10
C THR A 357 15.79 -5.15 -2.28
N LEU A 358 15.63 -3.82 -2.30
CA LEU A 358 16.46 -2.91 -1.51
C LEU A 358 15.94 -2.79 -0.08
N LYS A 359 16.81 -3.09 0.89
CA LYS A 359 16.49 -2.97 2.33
C LYS A 359 16.67 -1.56 2.87
N GLU A 360 17.60 -0.82 2.31
CA GLU A 360 18.05 0.47 2.85
C GLU A 360 18.48 1.40 1.72
N MET A 361 18.31 2.70 1.92
CA MET A 361 18.88 3.75 1.07
C MET A 361 19.30 4.94 1.93
N ASN A 362 20.53 5.41 1.74
CA ASN A 362 21.12 6.55 2.48
C ASN A 362 21.05 6.38 4.02
N GLY A 363 21.21 5.15 4.54
CA GLY A 363 21.13 4.84 5.96
C GLY A 363 19.69 4.80 6.51
N ILE A 364 18.68 4.86 5.65
CA ILE A 364 17.26 4.79 6.00
C ILE A 364 16.69 3.46 5.51
N GLN A 365 16.11 2.71 6.43
CA GLN A 365 15.43 1.44 6.13
C GLN A 365 14.20 1.69 5.25
N LEU A 366 14.03 0.86 4.21
CA LEU A 366 12.91 0.98 3.27
C LEU A 366 11.75 0.07 3.69
N ALA A 367 10.58 0.66 3.87
CA ALA A 367 9.37 -0.06 4.29
C ALA A 367 8.78 -0.97 3.20
N GLY A 368 9.11 -0.73 1.95
CA GLY A 368 8.62 -1.49 0.80
C GLY A 368 9.48 -2.72 0.43
N TYR A 369 10.46 -3.09 1.29
CA TYR A 369 11.30 -4.26 1.08
C TYR A 369 10.54 -5.58 1.28
N TYR A 370 10.76 -6.55 0.39
CA TYR A 370 10.38 -7.96 0.54
C TYR A 370 11.16 -8.84 -0.45
N ASP A 371 11.34 -10.14 -0.14
CA ASP A 371 12.02 -11.11 -1.01
C ASP A 371 11.06 -11.81 -2.00
N PHE A 372 9.81 -12.03 -1.58
CA PHE A 372 8.74 -12.60 -2.39
C PHE A 372 7.47 -11.78 -2.21
N ASP A 373 6.69 -11.63 -3.26
CA ASP A 373 5.38 -11.01 -3.18
C ASP A 373 4.33 -11.94 -2.51
N ASP A 374 3.10 -11.48 -2.38
CA ASP A 374 2.05 -12.24 -1.70
C ASP A 374 1.41 -13.34 -2.57
N GLU A 375 1.88 -13.49 -3.82
CA GLU A 375 1.56 -14.59 -4.73
C GLU A 375 2.69 -15.62 -4.81
N GLY A 376 3.81 -15.39 -4.11
CA GLY A 376 4.97 -16.27 -4.05
C GLY A 376 5.95 -16.10 -5.21
N VAL A 377 5.86 -15.00 -5.94
CA VAL A 377 6.80 -14.65 -7.01
C VAL A 377 7.99 -13.90 -6.39
N PRO A 378 9.25 -14.24 -6.75
CA PRO A 378 10.40 -13.49 -6.29
C PRO A 378 10.30 -12.01 -6.64
N ALA A 379 10.59 -11.14 -5.68
CA ALA A 379 10.66 -9.71 -5.90
C ALA A 379 11.73 -9.36 -6.95
N GLN A 380 11.41 -8.43 -7.83
CA GLN A 380 12.31 -8.00 -8.91
C GLN A 380 12.37 -6.48 -8.97
N LYS A 381 13.54 -5.97 -9.29
CA LYS A 381 13.69 -4.58 -9.69
C LYS A 381 13.01 -4.36 -11.04
N VAL A 382 12.07 -3.43 -11.10
CA VAL A 382 11.35 -3.06 -12.32
C VAL A 382 11.76 -1.66 -12.76
N ASN A 383 12.39 -1.55 -13.93
CA ASN A 383 12.61 -0.27 -14.60
C ASN A 383 11.30 0.15 -15.27
N ALA A 384 10.49 0.92 -14.55
CA ALA A 384 9.18 1.34 -15.04
C ALA A 384 9.29 2.45 -16.08
N VAL A 385 10.17 3.44 -15.85
CA VAL A 385 10.45 4.53 -16.78
C VAL A 385 11.97 4.68 -16.94
N GLU A 386 12.47 4.69 -18.17
CA GLU A 386 13.87 4.90 -18.48
C GLU A 386 14.04 6.12 -19.39
N ALA A 387 14.83 7.11 -18.94
CA ALA A 387 15.04 8.37 -19.67
C ALA A 387 13.71 8.95 -20.20
N GLY A 388 12.74 9.07 -19.29
CA GLY A 388 11.39 9.58 -19.57
C GLY A 388 10.44 8.62 -20.28
N VAL A 389 10.91 7.51 -20.85
CA VAL A 389 10.11 6.57 -21.65
C VAL A 389 9.53 5.47 -20.78
N LEU A 390 8.22 5.30 -20.81
CA LEU A 390 7.53 4.20 -20.13
C LEU A 390 7.93 2.84 -20.73
N LYS A 391 8.40 1.92 -19.88
CA LYS A 391 8.88 0.59 -20.28
C LYS A 391 8.06 -0.55 -19.70
N ASN A 392 7.73 -0.47 -18.42
CA ASN A 392 7.11 -1.57 -17.68
C ASN A 392 6.03 -1.10 -16.71
N PHE A 393 5.24 -2.05 -16.26
CA PHE A 393 4.28 -1.93 -15.18
C PHE A 393 4.67 -2.82 -13.99
N LEU A 394 4.10 -2.55 -12.83
CA LEU A 394 4.20 -3.38 -11.63
C LEU A 394 3.16 -4.49 -11.73
N MET A 395 3.63 -5.73 -11.95
CA MET A 395 2.78 -6.84 -12.33
C MET A 395 2.60 -7.83 -11.17
N SER A 396 1.34 -8.15 -10.87
CA SER A 396 0.93 -9.36 -10.17
C SER A 396 0.78 -10.52 -11.16
N ARG A 397 0.29 -11.67 -10.70
CA ARG A 397 -0.05 -12.80 -11.58
C ARG A 397 -1.29 -12.57 -12.45
N MET A 398 -1.78 -11.34 -12.54
CA MET A 398 -2.79 -10.91 -13.51
C MET A 398 -2.11 -10.33 -14.75
N PRO A 399 -2.03 -11.06 -15.87
CA PRO A 399 -1.47 -10.55 -17.12
C PRO A 399 -2.27 -9.39 -17.70
N ILE A 400 -1.57 -8.53 -18.42
CA ILE A 400 -2.16 -7.48 -19.24
C ILE A 400 -1.52 -7.51 -20.63
N LYS A 401 -2.10 -6.81 -21.59
CA LYS A 401 -1.62 -6.74 -22.98
C LYS A 401 -0.11 -6.45 -23.03
N ASN A 402 0.65 -7.33 -23.66
CA ASN A 402 2.11 -7.31 -23.81
C ASN A 402 2.93 -7.61 -22.55
N PHE A 403 2.30 -7.89 -21.40
CA PHE A 403 2.97 -8.24 -20.15
C PHE A 403 2.31 -9.50 -19.59
N SER A 404 2.90 -10.65 -19.88
CA SER A 404 2.29 -11.97 -19.63
C SER A 404 2.60 -12.56 -18.25
N ASN A 405 3.63 -12.06 -17.56
CA ASN A 405 4.12 -12.64 -16.31
C ASN A 405 4.14 -11.62 -15.18
N SER A 406 4.07 -12.11 -13.96
CA SER A 406 4.35 -11.33 -12.76
C SER A 406 5.83 -10.90 -12.72
N ASN A 407 6.10 -9.76 -12.13
CA ASN A 407 7.46 -9.31 -11.79
C ASN A 407 7.63 -9.12 -10.27
N GLY A 408 6.85 -9.89 -9.50
CA GLY A 408 6.96 -9.91 -8.05
C GLY A 408 6.39 -8.68 -7.35
N HIS A 409 5.33 -8.09 -7.90
CA HIS A 409 4.64 -6.95 -7.29
C HIS A 409 3.19 -7.26 -6.91
N GLY A 410 2.80 -8.53 -6.83
CA GLY A 410 1.50 -8.96 -6.36
C GLY A 410 1.37 -8.83 -4.84
N ARG A 411 0.85 -7.70 -4.34
CA ARG A 411 0.82 -7.40 -2.91
C ARG A 411 -0.59 -7.21 -2.38
N ARG A 412 -0.79 -7.55 -1.12
CA ARG A 412 -2.09 -7.46 -0.45
C ARG A 412 -2.00 -7.30 1.06
N GLN A 413 -3.06 -6.84 1.65
CA GLN A 413 -3.38 -7.06 3.05
C GLN A 413 -4.01 -8.45 3.21
N ALA A 414 -3.74 -9.14 4.30
CA ALA A 414 -4.39 -10.41 4.62
C ALA A 414 -5.93 -10.28 4.51
N GLY A 415 -6.58 -11.25 3.88
CA GLY A 415 -8.02 -11.25 3.63
C GLY A 415 -8.46 -10.61 2.30
N LEU A 416 -7.54 -10.07 1.50
CA LEU A 416 -7.85 -9.43 0.21
C LEU A 416 -7.06 -10.09 -0.93
N MET A 417 -7.56 -9.94 -2.16
CA MET A 417 -6.88 -10.42 -3.37
C MET A 417 -5.63 -9.59 -3.66
N PRO A 418 -4.51 -10.21 -4.03
CA PRO A 418 -3.31 -9.51 -4.47
C PRO A 418 -3.52 -8.79 -5.81
N THR A 419 -2.92 -7.61 -5.93
CA THR A 419 -2.86 -6.84 -7.18
C THR A 419 -1.46 -6.26 -7.34
N GLY A 420 -1.12 -5.77 -8.53
CA GLY A 420 0.15 -5.07 -8.72
C GLY A 420 0.20 -3.81 -7.86
N ARG A 421 1.19 -3.71 -6.95
CA ARG A 421 1.36 -2.58 -6.02
C ARG A 421 2.81 -2.12 -5.97
N GLN A 422 3.00 -0.86 -5.62
CA GLN A 422 4.33 -0.30 -5.37
C GLN A 422 5.02 -0.99 -4.18
N GLY A 423 6.35 -1.11 -4.29
CA GLY A 423 7.26 -1.50 -3.21
C GLY A 423 8.11 -0.30 -2.79
N ASN A 424 9.30 -0.18 -3.37
CA ASN A 424 10.20 0.95 -3.21
C ASN A 424 10.29 1.72 -4.53
N LEU A 425 9.45 2.73 -4.69
CA LEU A 425 9.45 3.59 -5.88
C LEU A 425 10.60 4.59 -5.81
N ILE A 426 11.55 4.53 -6.75
CA ILE A 426 12.77 5.34 -6.73
C ILE A 426 12.85 6.18 -8.00
N VAL A 427 12.91 7.49 -7.83
CA VAL A 427 13.09 8.46 -8.92
C VAL A 427 14.53 8.92 -8.96
N THR A 428 15.17 8.76 -10.11
CA THR A 428 16.55 9.21 -10.36
C THR A 428 16.59 10.24 -11.48
N SER A 429 17.62 11.09 -11.45
CA SER A 429 17.77 12.19 -12.43
C SER A 429 19.21 12.27 -12.93
N THR A 430 19.38 12.58 -14.22
CA THR A 430 20.67 12.91 -14.82
C THR A 430 20.92 14.40 -14.94
N LYS A 431 19.91 15.23 -14.58
CA LYS A 431 19.98 16.70 -14.62
C LYS A 431 19.83 17.24 -13.20
N THR A 432 20.93 17.25 -12.46
CA THR A 432 20.97 17.60 -11.04
C THR A 432 21.84 18.81 -10.76
N VAL A 433 21.52 19.53 -9.69
CA VAL A 433 22.35 20.57 -9.08
C VAL A 433 22.28 20.43 -7.55
N PRO A 434 23.27 20.94 -6.80
CA PRO A 434 23.16 21.01 -5.33
C PRO A 434 21.89 21.74 -4.89
N ASP A 435 21.28 21.31 -3.78
CA ASP A 435 20.00 21.86 -3.29
C ASP A 435 20.03 23.39 -3.12
N VAL A 436 21.17 23.95 -2.70
CA VAL A 436 21.35 25.42 -2.59
C VAL A 436 21.27 26.10 -3.97
N GLU A 437 21.84 25.49 -4.99
CA GLU A 437 21.76 25.98 -6.36
C GLU A 437 20.35 25.79 -6.93
N LEU A 438 19.68 24.65 -6.60
CA LEU A 438 18.30 24.42 -7.01
C LEU A 438 17.37 25.54 -6.54
N ARG A 439 17.55 26.01 -5.29
CA ARG A 439 16.80 27.14 -4.77
C ARG A 439 17.10 28.42 -5.55
N ALA A 440 18.35 28.70 -5.92
CA ALA A 440 18.69 29.84 -6.75
C ALA A 440 18.02 29.76 -8.13
N LYS A 441 18.04 28.58 -8.79
CA LYS A 441 17.33 28.37 -10.06
C LYS A 441 15.82 28.52 -9.92
N PHE A 442 15.24 28.15 -8.78
CA PHE A 442 13.83 28.40 -8.50
C PHE A 442 13.53 29.92 -8.47
N ILE A 443 14.33 30.72 -7.81
CA ILE A 443 14.19 32.19 -7.79
C ILE A 443 14.34 32.76 -9.20
N ASP A 444 15.31 32.27 -9.99
CA ASP A 444 15.50 32.70 -11.38
C ASP A 444 14.27 32.35 -12.24
N GLU A 445 13.66 31.19 -12.04
CA GLU A 445 12.45 30.78 -12.77
C GLU A 445 11.24 31.66 -12.41
N ILE A 446 11.08 32.04 -11.14
CA ILE A 446 10.06 33.02 -10.70
C ILE A 446 10.24 34.36 -11.43
N LYS A 447 11.48 34.86 -11.47
CA LYS A 447 11.82 36.12 -12.18
C LYS A 447 11.54 35.99 -13.67
N ARG A 448 11.96 34.88 -14.30
CA ARG A 448 11.77 34.63 -15.73
C ARG A 448 10.29 34.67 -16.14
N GLN A 449 9.41 34.18 -15.26
CA GLN A 449 7.95 34.19 -15.51
C GLN A 449 7.27 35.49 -15.05
N GLY A 450 8.01 36.44 -14.46
CA GLY A 450 7.44 37.70 -13.97
C GLY A 450 6.44 37.50 -12.82
N LYS A 451 6.56 36.43 -12.07
CA LYS A 451 5.66 36.12 -10.96
C LYS A 451 6.13 36.86 -9.68
N PRO A 452 5.21 37.30 -8.82
CA PRO A 452 5.59 38.00 -7.58
C PRO A 452 6.25 37.05 -6.57
N TYR A 453 5.96 35.76 -6.62
CA TYR A 453 6.52 34.71 -5.79
C TYR A 453 6.39 33.33 -6.49
N GLY A 454 7.10 32.34 -5.98
CA GLY A 454 6.87 30.92 -6.26
C GLY A 454 6.48 30.18 -4.98
N LEU A 455 6.02 28.94 -5.10
CA LEU A 455 5.66 28.10 -3.95
C LEU A 455 6.72 27.04 -3.68
N TYR A 456 7.18 26.95 -2.44
CA TYR A 456 8.03 25.87 -1.95
C TYR A 456 7.21 24.95 -1.05
N PHE A 457 7.12 23.69 -1.43
CA PHE A 457 6.45 22.62 -0.67
C PHE A 457 7.52 21.85 0.10
N ASP A 458 7.63 22.17 1.38
CA ASP A 458 8.65 21.58 2.25
C ASP A 458 8.22 20.19 2.76
N ASP A 459 6.96 20.04 3.12
CA ASP A 459 6.43 18.75 3.59
C ASP A 459 5.02 18.48 3.05
N ILE A 460 4.80 17.21 2.72
CA ILE A 460 3.54 16.67 2.23
C ILE A 460 3.19 15.45 3.09
N GLN A 461 1.99 15.45 3.66
CA GLN A 461 1.54 14.38 4.55
C GLN A 461 1.14 13.11 3.81
N GLY A 462 0.63 13.24 2.59
CA GLY A 462 0.12 12.17 1.76
C GLY A 462 -0.71 12.73 0.62
N GLY A 463 -1.43 11.86 -0.05
CA GLY A 463 -2.29 12.27 -1.14
C GLY A 463 -3.31 11.18 -1.44
N PHE A 464 -4.05 11.40 -2.49
CA PHE A 464 -4.86 10.37 -3.13
C PHE A 464 -4.97 10.65 -4.62
N THR A 465 -5.18 9.60 -5.38
CA THR A 465 -5.33 9.69 -6.82
C THR A 465 -6.61 8.99 -7.26
N LEU A 466 -7.35 9.63 -8.15
CA LEU A 466 -8.52 9.05 -8.78
C LEU A 466 -8.06 8.39 -10.08
N THR A 467 -8.10 7.08 -10.11
CA THR A 467 -7.73 6.29 -11.29
C THR A 467 -8.94 5.75 -12.04
N GLY A 468 -10.13 5.76 -11.43
CA GLY A 468 -11.37 5.25 -12.01
C GLY A 468 -11.88 6.06 -13.21
N ARG A 469 -12.46 5.39 -14.20
CA ARG A 469 -13.01 5.99 -15.43
C ARG A 469 -14.21 6.91 -15.16
N ALA A 470 -14.99 6.62 -14.13
CA ALA A 470 -16.19 7.40 -13.79
C ALA A 470 -15.89 8.77 -13.19
N SER A 471 -14.63 9.04 -12.83
CA SER A 471 -14.17 10.30 -12.26
C SER A 471 -13.12 10.95 -13.17
N PRO A 472 -12.99 12.30 -13.16
CA PRO A 472 -11.87 12.94 -13.81
C PRO A 472 -10.56 12.34 -13.34
N GLN A 473 -9.65 12.01 -14.27
CA GLN A 473 -8.31 11.55 -13.94
C GLN A 473 -7.55 12.69 -13.27
N ALA A 474 -7.62 12.73 -11.95
CA ALA A 474 -7.05 13.78 -11.13
C ALA A 474 -6.29 13.19 -9.95
N PHE A 475 -5.37 13.96 -9.42
CA PHE A 475 -4.73 13.69 -8.15
C PHE A 475 -4.91 14.89 -7.23
N GLN A 476 -4.83 14.64 -5.95
CA GLN A 476 -4.76 15.66 -4.92
C GLN A 476 -3.67 15.27 -3.94
N VAL A 477 -2.66 16.12 -3.81
CA VAL A 477 -1.60 15.97 -2.82
C VAL A 477 -1.82 17.02 -1.75
N LEU A 478 -1.67 16.61 -0.49
CA LEU A 478 -2.02 17.37 0.69
C LEU A 478 -0.77 17.98 1.34
N PRO A 479 -0.32 19.16 0.88
CA PRO A 479 0.81 19.83 1.49
C PRO A 479 0.50 20.28 2.92
N VAL A 480 1.49 20.22 3.77
CA VAL A 480 1.42 20.61 5.16
C VAL A 480 2.21 21.90 5.42
N MET A 481 3.46 21.93 4.93
CA MET A 481 4.33 23.12 5.05
C MET A 481 4.58 23.69 3.67
N VAL A 482 4.06 24.90 3.41
CA VAL A 482 4.16 25.59 2.12
C VAL A 482 4.62 27.02 2.35
N TYR A 483 5.58 27.45 1.57
CA TYR A 483 6.13 28.78 1.67
C TYR A 483 6.01 29.56 0.36
N ARG A 484 5.67 30.84 0.42
CA ARG A 484 5.91 31.79 -0.67
C ARG A 484 7.36 32.20 -0.64
N VAL A 485 8.06 32.00 -1.74
CA VAL A 485 9.45 32.41 -1.95
C VAL A 485 9.47 33.62 -2.86
N TYR A 486 10.03 34.70 -2.36
CA TYR A 486 10.06 35.99 -3.06
C TYR A 486 11.38 36.21 -3.80
N THR A 487 11.36 37.09 -4.80
CA THR A 487 12.54 37.39 -5.63
C THR A 487 13.35 38.61 -5.15
N ASP A 488 12.84 39.36 -4.18
CA ASP A 488 13.43 40.59 -3.64
C ASP A 488 14.28 40.36 -2.38
N GLY A 489 14.47 39.10 -1.96
CA GLY A 489 15.33 38.77 -0.83
C GLY A 489 14.67 38.87 0.55
N ARG A 490 13.37 39.18 0.61
CA ARG A 490 12.63 39.07 1.89
C ARG A 490 12.54 37.61 2.35
N PRO A 491 12.34 37.38 3.66
CA PRO A 491 12.14 36.04 4.18
C PRO A 491 10.95 35.30 3.52
N ASP A 492 11.04 33.97 3.46
CA ASP A 492 9.94 33.12 3.01
C ASP A 492 8.74 33.27 3.94
N GLU A 493 7.56 33.33 3.36
CA GLU A 493 6.30 33.46 4.08
C GLU A 493 5.57 32.10 4.14
N LEU A 494 5.42 31.54 5.35
CA LEU A 494 4.59 30.36 5.56
C LEU A 494 3.14 30.68 5.18
N VAL A 495 2.53 29.80 4.39
CA VAL A 495 1.11 29.89 3.99
C VAL A 495 0.42 28.56 4.20
N ARG A 496 -0.93 28.55 4.26
CA ARG A 496 -1.72 27.35 4.48
C ARG A 496 -2.93 27.25 3.56
N GLY A 497 -3.55 26.08 3.55
CA GLY A 497 -4.85 25.88 2.93
C GLY A 497 -4.80 25.75 1.41
N VAL A 498 -3.76 25.12 0.87
CA VAL A 498 -3.67 24.75 -0.54
C VAL A 498 -3.53 23.24 -0.69
N ASP A 499 -4.06 22.74 -1.78
CA ASP A 499 -3.84 21.38 -2.26
C ASP A 499 -3.28 21.45 -3.68
N ILE A 500 -2.26 20.62 -3.96
CA ILE A 500 -1.73 20.49 -5.31
C ILE A 500 -2.74 19.67 -6.10
N VAL A 501 -3.12 20.17 -7.27
CA VAL A 501 -4.10 19.53 -8.16
C VAL A 501 -3.58 19.54 -9.59
N GLY A 502 -4.13 18.67 -10.42
CA GLY A 502 -3.78 18.65 -11.84
C GLY A 502 -4.10 17.32 -12.52
N THR A 503 -3.79 17.26 -13.80
CA THR A 503 -3.79 16.02 -14.55
C THR A 503 -2.40 15.40 -14.51
N PRO A 504 -2.28 14.09 -14.24
CA PRO A 504 -0.98 13.45 -14.00
C PRO A 504 0.06 13.70 -15.07
N LEU A 505 -0.27 13.42 -16.32
CA LEU A 505 0.67 13.55 -17.44
C LEU A 505 1.18 14.98 -17.61
N LEU A 506 0.30 15.98 -17.51
CA LEU A 506 0.70 17.37 -17.67
C LEU A 506 1.62 17.84 -16.56
N SER A 507 1.28 17.52 -15.29
CA SER A 507 2.08 17.93 -14.14
C SER A 507 3.49 17.34 -14.17
N LEU A 508 3.65 16.09 -14.60
CA LEU A 508 4.95 15.43 -14.73
C LEU A 508 5.86 16.08 -15.78
N THR A 509 5.30 16.60 -16.89
CA THR A 509 6.09 17.28 -17.94
C THR A 509 6.61 18.64 -17.52
N LYS A 510 6.15 19.20 -16.41
CA LYS A 510 6.56 20.51 -15.89
C LYS A 510 7.84 20.48 -15.04
N ILE A 511 8.40 19.32 -14.78
CA ILE A 511 9.67 19.17 -14.04
C ILE A 511 10.82 19.62 -14.95
N ILE A 512 11.66 20.56 -14.49
CA ILE A 512 12.71 21.16 -15.30
C ILE A 512 14.13 20.93 -14.77
N LEU A 513 14.27 20.62 -13.46
CA LEU A 513 15.56 20.41 -12.80
C LEU A 513 15.36 19.69 -11.47
N THR A 514 16.38 19.00 -10.98
CA THR A 514 16.33 18.30 -9.68
C THR A 514 17.54 18.66 -8.80
N GLY A 515 17.39 18.43 -7.51
CA GLY A 515 18.49 18.36 -6.54
C GLY A 515 19.36 17.11 -6.78
N ASP A 516 20.48 17.05 -6.09
CA ASP A 516 21.48 15.97 -6.19
C ASP A 516 21.38 14.93 -5.04
N LYS A 517 20.44 15.11 -4.12
CA LYS A 517 20.24 14.21 -2.96
C LYS A 517 18.87 13.58 -3.00
N GLU A 518 18.84 12.26 -2.89
CA GLU A 518 17.60 11.52 -2.73
C GLU A 518 17.15 11.54 -1.27
N HIS A 519 15.84 11.70 -1.08
CA HIS A 519 15.17 11.66 0.21
C HIS A 519 14.16 10.54 0.24
N VAL A 520 14.10 9.84 1.39
CA VAL A 520 13.20 8.70 1.60
C VAL A 520 11.93 9.15 2.32
N PHE A 521 10.80 8.72 1.79
CA PHE A 521 9.51 8.72 2.46
C PHE A 521 9.06 7.29 2.69
N ASN A 522 8.85 6.88 3.94
CA ASN A 522 8.25 5.60 4.32
C ASN A 522 6.79 5.81 4.69
N GLY A 523 5.92 4.97 4.15
CA GLY A 523 4.48 5.09 4.37
C GLY A 523 3.72 3.77 4.26
N VAL A 524 2.41 3.89 4.35
CA VAL A 524 1.48 2.79 4.10
C VAL A 524 0.53 3.25 3.01
N CYS A 525 0.50 2.51 1.91
CA CYS A 525 -0.36 2.80 0.77
C CYS A 525 -1.64 1.98 0.85
N GLY A 526 -2.79 2.66 0.87
CA GLY A 526 -4.11 2.03 0.85
C GLY A 526 -4.69 2.04 -0.56
N ALA A 527 -5.04 0.87 -1.07
CA ALA A 527 -5.76 0.71 -2.33
C ALA A 527 -6.68 -0.53 -2.28
N GLU A 528 -7.12 -1.03 -3.42
CA GLU A 528 -8.09 -2.14 -3.54
C GLU A 528 -7.63 -3.45 -2.90
N SER A 529 -6.33 -3.74 -2.88
CA SER A 529 -5.78 -4.91 -2.17
C SER A 529 -5.44 -4.61 -0.71
N GLY A 530 -5.96 -3.53 -0.13
CA GLY A 530 -5.74 -3.10 1.24
C GLY A 530 -4.48 -2.27 1.43
N SER A 531 -4.03 -2.23 2.67
CA SER A 531 -2.89 -1.43 3.12
C SER A 531 -1.60 -2.25 3.04
N VAL A 532 -0.60 -1.72 2.31
CA VAL A 532 0.73 -2.33 2.19
C VAL A 532 1.82 -1.32 2.54
N PRO A 533 2.90 -1.72 3.23
CA PRO A 533 4.04 -0.83 3.47
C PRO A 533 4.73 -0.47 2.15
N VAL A 534 5.13 0.79 1.99
CA VAL A 534 5.79 1.28 0.79
C VAL A 534 6.88 2.30 1.13
N SER A 535 7.83 2.45 0.23
CA SER A 535 8.74 3.59 0.25
C SER A 535 8.67 4.34 -1.07
N ALA A 536 8.84 5.65 -1.01
CA ALA A 536 9.08 6.48 -2.18
C ALA A 536 10.35 7.29 -1.97
N VAL A 537 11.17 7.38 -2.99
CA VAL A 537 12.47 8.05 -2.95
C VAL A 537 12.59 9.00 -4.13
N ALA A 538 12.92 10.25 -3.87
CA ALA A 538 13.13 11.23 -4.91
C ALA A 538 14.10 12.33 -4.48
N PRO A 539 14.79 12.99 -5.43
CA PRO A 539 15.47 14.25 -5.16
C PRO A 539 14.47 15.41 -5.06
N ALA A 540 14.90 16.53 -4.49
CA ALA A 540 14.13 17.76 -4.58
C ALA A 540 13.91 18.16 -6.06
N MET A 541 12.77 18.79 -6.38
CA MET A 541 12.38 19.03 -7.77
C MET A 541 11.91 20.46 -8.00
N LEU A 542 12.37 21.05 -9.09
CA LEU A 542 11.91 22.32 -9.61
C LEU A 542 10.92 22.11 -10.76
N PHE A 543 9.76 22.71 -10.64
CA PHE A 543 8.70 22.72 -11.63
C PHE A 543 8.59 24.12 -12.27
N SER A 544 8.43 24.15 -13.57
CA SER A 544 8.06 25.40 -14.26
C SER A 544 6.65 25.86 -13.86
N GLU A 545 5.77 24.93 -13.53
CA GLU A 545 4.39 25.23 -13.15
C GLU A 545 3.80 24.11 -12.28
N ILE A 546 3.22 24.48 -11.15
CA ILE A 546 2.29 23.65 -10.37
C ILE A 546 1.01 24.46 -10.17
N GLU A 547 -0.12 23.80 -10.30
CA GLU A 547 -1.43 24.35 -9.97
C GLU A 547 -1.81 23.96 -8.55
N VAL A 548 -2.29 24.93 -7.79
CA VAL A 548 -2.89 24.70 -6.48
C VAL A 548 -4.28 25.30 -6.41
N GLN A 549 -5.15 24.59 -5.75
CA GLN A 549 -6.48 25.09 -5.38
C GLN A 549 -6.54 25.40 -3.89
N LYS A 550 -7.47 26.25 -3.53
CA LYS A 550 -7.78 26.54 -2.14
C LYS A 550 -8.46 25.35 -1.49
N ARG A 551 -7.91 24.88 -0.37
CA ARG A 551 -8.54 23.84 0.43
C ARG A 551 -9.89 24.34 0.96
N ARG A 552 -10.89 23.49 0.91
CA ARG A 552 -12.20 23.80 1.52
C ARG A 552 -12.03 23.99 3.02
N ARG A 553 -12.63 25.06 3.56
CA ARG A 553 -12.66 25.30 5.00
C ARG A 553 -13.76 24.46 5.63
N GLY A 554 -13.54 23.99 6.86
CA GLY A 554 -14.61 23.49 7.71
C GLY A 554 -15.60 24.63 8.08
N ALA A 555 -16.82 24.28 8.41
CA ALA A 555 -17.79 25.23 8.97
C ALA A 555 -17.53 25.50 10.47
N GLU A 556 -16.68 24.69 11.08
CA GLU A 556 -16.39 24.73 12.51
C GLU A 556 -15.45 25.88 12.85
N ARG A 557 -15.60 26.41 14.04
CA ARG A 557 -14.74 27.46 14.60
C ARG A 557 -13.87 26.89 15.73
N PRO A 558 -12.77 27.56 16.11
CA PRO A 558 -12.02 27.20 17.30
C PRO A 558 -12.93 27.11 18.52
N PRO A 559 -12.56 26.32 19.54
CA PRO A 559 -13.28 26.25 20.80
C PRO A 559 -13.44 27.64 21.42
N ILE A 560 -14.62 27.95 21.93
CA ILE A 560 -14.91 29.21 22.64
C ILE A 560 -14.24 29.21 24.02
N LEU A 561 -14.22 28.02 24.67
CA LEU A 561 -13.60 27.85 25.98
C LEU A 561 -12.10 27.56 25.79
N PRO A 562 -11.23 28.15 26.61
CA PRO A 562 -9.82 27.79 26.61
C PRO A 562 -9.66 26.33 27.01
N PRO A 563 -8.58 25.64 26.55
CA PRO A 563 -8.28 24.29 27.03
C PRO A 563 -8.12 24.26 28.55
N PRO A 564 -8.56 23.17 29.23
CA PRO A 564 -8.37 23.06 30.67
C PRO A 564 -6.88 23.15 31.03
N GLY A 565 -6.55 23.88 32.10
CA GLY A 565 -5.19 24.10 32.55
C GLY A 565 -4.48 25.34 31.99
N PHE A 566 -5.11 26.08 31.08
CA PHE A 566 -4.61 27.36 30.54
C PHE A 566 -5.47 28.57 30.97
N GLY A 567 -6.15 28.45 32.10
CA GLY A 567 -6.85 29.54 32.78
C GLY A 567 -6.35 29.63 34.23
N ASP A 568 -6.93 30.56 35.01
CA ASP A 568 -6.58 30.84 36.42
C ASP A 568 -6.82 29.67 37.40
N THR A 569 -7.17 28.47 36.93
CA THR A 569 -7.39 27.28 37.75
C THR A 569 -6.20 26.34 37.65
N PRO A 570 -5.46 26.10 38.74
CA PRO A 570 -4.36 25.12 38.74
C PRO A 570 -4.87 23.71 38.43
N ILE A 571 -4.21 23.02 37.49
CA ILE A 571 -4.47 21.60 37.27
C ILE A 571 -4.05 20.86 38.54
N SER A 572 -5.02 20.26 39.22
CA SER A 572 -4.75 19.36 40.35
C SER A 572 -4.04 18.11 39.83
N THR A 573 -2.76 18.00 40.11
CA THR A 573 -1.93 16.82 39.82
C THR A 573 -2.14 15.69 40.84
N THR A 574 -3.31 15.58 41.46
CA THR A 574 -3.60 14.43 42.34
C THR A 574 -3.86 13.20 41.48
N SER A 575 -2.87 12.38 41.34
CA SER A 575 -3.00 10.99 40.92
C SER A 575 -3.89 10.26 41.94
N SER A 576 -5.17 10.08 41.63
CA SER A 576 -6.04 9.22 42.41
C SER A 576 -5.70 7.75 42.16
N THR A 577 -4.80 7.22 42.95
CA THR A 577 -4.66 5.78 43.20
C THR A 577 -5.77 5.34 44.14
N THR A 578 -6.98 5.27 43.71
CA THR A 578 -8.06 4.53 44.39
C THR A 578 -8.89 3.83 43.34
N ALA A 579 -8.69 2.51 43.29
CA ALA A 579 -9.58 1.63 42.56
C ALA A 579 -11.01 1.75 43.13
N PRO A 580 -12.04 1.86 42.30
CA PRO A 580 -13.42 1.82 42.79
C PRO A 580 -13.74 0.40 43.27
N ALA A 581 -14.21 0.32 44.52
CA ALA A 581 -14.76 -0.89 45.11
C ALA A 581 -15.99 -1.34 44.29
N ALA A 582 -16.10 -2.63 44.04
CA ALA A 582 -17.20 -3.26 43.35
C ALA A 582 -18.53 -2.99 44.10
N PRO A 583 -19.63 -2.65 43.43
CA PRO A 583 -20.93 -2.53 44.08
C PRO A 583 -21.50 -3.89 44.48
N ALA A 584 -21.96 -3.96 45.72
CA ALA A 584 -22.63 -5.12 46.29
C ALA A 584 -23.92 -5.45 45.53
N SER A 585 -24.11 -6.73 45.26
CA SER A 585 -25.35 -7.31 44.72
C SER A 585 -26.53 -7.15 45.67
N THR A 586 -27.64 -6.58 45.24
CA THR A 586 -28.93 -6.65 45.88
C THR A 586 -29.87 -7.60 45.12
N PRO A 587 -30.76 -8.33 45.84
CA PRO A 587 -31.45 -9.48 45.25
C PRO A 587 -32.70 -9.09 44.47
N SER A 588 -33.04 -9.99 43.55
CA SER A 588 -34.25 -10.08 42.71
C SER A 588 -35.56 -10.01 43.50
N ALA A 589 -36.50 -9.26 42.97
CA ALA A 589 -37.91 -9.47 43.28
C ALA A 589 -38.75 -9.42 41.98
N ASP A 590 -39.38 -10.54 41.77
CA ASP A 590 -40.63 -10.88 41.09
C ASP A 590 -41.23 -10.07 39.91
N LYS A 591 -41.54 -10.89 38.89
CA LYS A 591 -42.53 -10.65 37.83
C LYS A 591 -43.94 -10.49 38.36
N PRO A 592 -44.83 -9.85 37.59
CA PRO A 592 -45.93 -10.62 37.03
C PRO A 592 -46.17 -10.46 35.52
N ALA A 593 -46.80 -11.50 35.02
CA ALA A 593 -47.17 -11.77 33.65
C ALA A 593 -48.33 -10.92 33.13
N GLY A 594 -48.42 -10.82 31.80
CA GLY A 594 -49.75 -10.73 31.18
C GLY A 594 -49.85 -9.88 29.93
N ALA A 595 -50.14 -10.59 28.86
CA ALA A 595 -51.07 -10.36 27.75
C ALA A 595 -50.49 -9.87 26.40
N LYS A 596 -50.69 -10.79 25.45
CA LYS A 596 -50.80 -10.55 24.00
C LYS A 596 -52.12 -9.83 23.64
N PRO A 597 -52.31 -9.36 22.42
CA PRO A 597 -52.02 -10.09 21.19
C PRO A 597 -50.90 -9.48 20.33
#